data_272ad442298af53a69f4331c71c3d1ad
#
_entry.id   272ad442298af53a69f4331c71c3d1ad
#
_cell.length_a   1.000
_cell.length_b   1.000
_cell.length_c   1.000
_cell.angle_alpha   90.00
_cell.angle_beta   90.00
_cell.angle_gamma   90.00
#
_symmetry.space_group_name_H-M   'P 1'
#
loop_
_entity.id
_entity.type
_entity.pdbx_description
1 polymer ?
#
loop_
_entity_poly.entity_id
_entity_poly.type
_entity_poly.pdbx_seq_one_letter_code
_entity_poly.pdbx_strand_id
1 'polypeptide(L)'
;YWMPIYEILEDAFSGDITLLVVNARHMKNVPGKKTDMRDSEWISTLLRAGLLNGSFIPEKRIREFRDLNRYRKSVIRDITSQKNRVEKFLQSSGFRLSSFISDIFGASGRNIILHLMEHGQIDRDALDSCLKTKTRNRIDEILMSVNGTLSEHQKSFLKILMKHYDSLKEHLNEIEKGLEEDMAPFALQVEQLSSIYGISTTASCAIIAEIGIDMEPFKTAEHICSWAGLCPGNNESAGKRKSTSVTKGNPYIKSMLCEIAWVIAGKRNTYLSAWYWRIKQKKGAKKAIVALARKLLVIIYTMLKQGTLFDESCFEARRKNCEQKQL
;
A
#
# COMPACT_ATOMS: atom_id res chain seq x y z
N TYR A 1 -11.07 2.29 19.20
CA TYR A 1 -11.69 2.84 20.43
C TYR A 1 -10.92 4.00 21.05
N TRP A 2 -9.59 4.16 20.84
CA TRP A 2 -8.78 5.21 21.45
C TRP A 2 -8.91 6.58 20.76
N MET A 3 -9.16 6.62 19.45
CA MET A 3 -9.15 7.83 18.63
C MET A 3 -10.12 8.92 19.14
N PRO A 4 -11.41 8.67 19.36
CA PRO A 4 -12.33 9.71 19.82
C PRO A 4 -11.91 10.31 21.18
N ILE A 5 -11.42 9.47 22.10
CA ILE A 5 -10.94 9.94 23.41
C ILE A 5 -9.69 10.79 23.23
N TYR A 6 -8.77 10.39 22.37
CA TYR A 6 -7.55 11.12 22.08
C TYR A 6 -7.87 12.51 21.49
N GLU A 7 -8.77 12.59 20.51
CA GLU A 7 -9.18 13.84 19.87
C GLU A 7 -9.86 14.82 20.85
N ILE A 8 -10.78 14.32 21.69
CA ILE A 8 -11.42 15.13 22.73
C ILE A 8 -10.38 15.70 23.70
N LEU A 9 -9.41 14.89 24.13
CA LEU A 9 -8.37 15.34 25.06
C LEU A 9 -7.38 16.29 24.36
N GLU A 10 -7.01 16.03 23.11
CA GLU A 10 -6.14 16.89 22.31
C GLU A 10 -6.78 18.29 22.12
N ASP A 11 -8.07 18.34 21.77
CA ASP A 11 -8.82 19.59 21.58
C ASP A 11 -9.06 20.34 22.92
N ALA A 12 -9.34 19.59 24.01
CA ALA A 12 -9.62 20.20 25.32
C ALA A 12 -8.38 20.79 26.02
N PHE A 13 -7.22 20.21 25.82
CA PHE A 13 -6.00 20.58 26.54
C PHE A 13 -4.93 21.25 25.65
N SER A 14 -5.18 21.41 24.35
CA SER A 14 -4.42 22.27 23.39
C SER A 14 -2.91 22.37 23.64
N GLY A 15 -2.25 21.29 24.02
CA GLY A 15 -0.80 21.28 24.26
C GLY A 15 -0.34 21.42 25.71
N ASP A 16 -1.24 21.69 26.66
CA ASP A 16 -0.90 21.80 28.09
C ASP A 16 -0.50 20.42 28.67
N ILE A 17 -0.92 19.32 28.03
CA ILE A 17 -0.60 17.96 28.45
C ILE A 17 -0.03 17.13 27.31
N THR A 18 0.86 16.20 27.65
CA THR A 18 1.36 15.19 26.70
C THR A 18 0.49 13.94 26.73
N LEU A 19 -0.20 13.67 25.63
CA LEU A 19 -1.03 12.47 25.48
C LEU A 19 -0.18 11.29 24.98
N LEU A 20 -0.20 10.19 25.71
CA LEU A 20 0.49 8.94 25.34
C LEU A 20 -0.51 7.82 25.06
N VAL A 21 -0.56 7.34 23.83
CA VAL A 21 -1.27 6.12 23.49
C VAL A 21 -0.27 4.95 23.56
N VAL A 22 -0.48 4.05 24.49
CA VAL A 22 0.43 2.93 24.76
C VAL A 22 -0.16 1.62 24.29
N ASN A 23 0.68 0.77 23.68
CA ASN A 23 0.24 -0.55 23.26
C ASN A 23 0.11 -1.48 24.49
N ALA A 24 -1.10 -1.98 24.75
CA ALA A 24 -1.39 -2.90 25.85
C ALA A 24 -0.47 -4.15 25.89
N ARG A 25 0.11 -4.54 24.75
CA ARG A 25 1.05 -5.66 24.69
C ARG A 25 2.39 -5.37 25.38
N HIS A 26 2.84 -4.10 25.35
CA HIS A 26 4.05 -3.68 26.08
C HIS A 26 3.81 -3.71 27.58
N MET A 27 2.60 -3.31 28.03
CA MET A 27 2.24 -3.34 29.45
C MET A 27 2.08 -4.75 30.02
N LYS A 28 1.65 -5.73 29.20
CA LYS A 28 1.49 -7.14 29.62
C LYS A 28 2.80 -7.87 29.90
N ASN A 29 3.92 -7.38 29.42
CA ASN A 29 5.23 -7.98 29.66
C ASN A 29 5.84 -7.58 31.02
N VAL A 30 5.16 -6.70 31.77
CA VAL A 30 5.56 -6.31 33.11
C VAL A 30 4.69 -7.10 34.10
N PRO A 31 5.28 -7.89 35.05
CA PRO A 31 4.49 -8.69 35.98
C PRO A 31 3.59 -7.84 36.88
N GLY A 32 2.30 -8.14 36.94
CA GLY A 32 1.34 -7.46 37.78
C GLY A 32 -0.04 -8.13 37.81
N LYS A 33 -0.88 -7.81 38.80
CA LYS A 33 -2.18 -8.44 39.02
C LYS A 33 -3.30 -7.70 38.27
N LYS A 34 -4.23 -8.45 37.68
CA LYS A 34 -5.31 -7.98 36.79
C LYS A 34 -6.59 -7.58 37.56
N THR A 35 -6.81 -6.26 37.70
CA THR A 35 -8.15 -5.66 37.94
C THR A 35 -8.10 -4.24 37.37
N ASP A 36 -9.21 -3.71 36.85
CA ASP A 36 -9.24 -2.42 36.15
C ASP A 36 -8.75 -1.24 37.00
N MET A 37 -9.10 -1.19 38.28
CA MET A 37 -8.57 -0.17 39.21
C MET A 37 -7.06 -0.30 39.42
N ARG A 38 -6.56 -1.51 39.56
CA ARG A 38 -5.11 -1.77 39.69
C ARG A 38 -4.36 -1.55 38.37
N ASP A 39 -5.02 -1.71 37.23
CA ASP A 39 -4.43 -1.40 35.93
C ASP A 39 -4.19 0.11 35.79
N SER A 40 -5.08 0.98 36.29
CA SER A 40 -4.89 2.44 36.30
C SER A 40 -3.75 2.88 37.21
N GLU A 41 -3.67 2.33 38.44
CA GLU A 41 -2.57 2.58 39.38
C GLU A 41 -1.24 2.08 38.81
N TRP A 42 -1.26 0.93 38.14
CA TRP A 42 -0.11 0.34 37.50
C TRP A 42 0.38 1.19 36.30
N ILE A 43 -0.52 1.63 35.44
CA ILE A 43 -0.20 2.54 34.34
C ILE A 43 0.41 3.84 34.86
N SER A 44 -0.16 4.43 35.92
CA SER A 44 0.37 5.63 36.57
C SER A 44 1.77 5.40 37.12
N THR A 45 2.02 4.26 37.74
CA THR A 45 3.35 3.88 38.27
C THR A 45 4.35 3.73 37.14
N LEU A 46 4.00 3.06 36.05
CA LEU A 46 4.85 2.89 34.87
C LEU A 46 5.15 4.23 34.20
N LEU A 47 4.16 5.12 34.13
CA LEU A 47 4.33 6.46 33.57
C LEU A 47 5.32 7.28 34.41
N ARG A 48 5.16 7.30 35.71
CA ARG A 48 6.10 7.98 36.66
C ARG A 48 7.52 7.43 36.57
N ALA A 49 7.65 6.13 36.35
CA ALA A 49 8.95 5.47 36.19
C ALA A 49 9.57 5.66 34.78
N GLY A 50 8.89 6.33 33.85
CA GLY A 50 9.36 6.52 32.46
C GLY A 50 9.43 5.22 31.64
N LEU A 51 8.68 4.19 32.03
CA LEU A 51 8.71 2.86 31.40
C LEU A 51 7.67 2.71 30.26
N LEU A 52 6.80 3.70 30.08
CA LEU A 52 5.81 3.69 29.00
C LEU A 52 6.40 4.30 27.73
N ASN A 53 6.35 3.52 26.65
CA ASN A 53 6.69 4.00 25.31
C ASN A 53 5.40 4.34 24.55
N GLY A 54 5.20 5.60 24.17
CA GLY A 54 4.08 6.05 23.36
C GLY A 54 4.12 5.45 21.94
N SER A 55 2.95 5.15 21.40
CA SER A 55 2.81 4.84 19.99
C SER A 55 2.88 6.12 19.17
N PHE A 56 3.45 6.05 17.96
CA PHE A 56 3.45 7.18 17.04
C PHE A 56 2.03 7.53 16.59
N ILE A 57 1.61 8.75 16.88
CA ILE A 57 0.35 9.33 16.43
C ILE A 57 0.71 10.62 15.67
N PRO A 58 0.41 10.72 14.38
CA PRO A 58 0.68 11.94 13.64
C PRO A 58 -0.32 13.04 14.00
N GLU A 59 0.01 14.24 13.59
CA GLU A 59 -0.86 15.42 13.70
C GLU A 59 -2.25 15.17 13.07
N LYS A 60 -3.27 15.90 13.56
CA LYS A 60 -4.67 15.74 13.14
C LYS A 60 -4.84 15.74 11.62
N ARG A 61 -4.23 16.71 10.94
CA ARG A 61 -4.27 16.80 9.47
C ARG A 61 -3.72 15.56 8.77
N ILE A 62 -2.61 15.00 9.26
CA ILE A 62 -2.03 13.78 8.71
C ILE A 62 -2.90 12.57 9.03
N ARG A 63 -3.63 12.56 10.17
CA ARG A 63 -4.58 11.48 10.50
C ARG A 63 -5.77 11.47 9.52
N GLU A 64 -6.37 12.63 9.26
CA GLU A 64 -7.47 12.78 8.30
C GLU A 64 -7.04 12.34 6.88
N PHE A 65 -5.90 12.84 6.42
CA PHE A 65 -5.30 12.41 5.15
C PHE A 65 -5.01 10.90 5.11
N ARG A 66 -4.52 10.33 6.20
CA ARG A 66 -4.28 8.88 6.32
C ARG A 66 -5.57 8.07 6.17
N ASP A 67 -6.65 8.50 6.80
CA ASP A 67 -7.93 7.79 6.74
C ASP A 67 -8.51 7.81 5.33
N LEU A 68 -8.45 8.95 4.65
CA LEU A 68 -8.87 9.07 3.24
C LEU A 68 -8.02 8.19 2.32
N ASN A 69 -6.69 8.20 2.50
CA ASN A 69 -5.78 7.36 1.70
C ASN A 69 -5.99 5.86 1.94
N ARG A 70 -6.27 5.45 3.17
CA ARG A 70 -6.61 4.05 3.50
C ARG A 70 -7.95 3.65 2.91
N TYR A 71 -8.92 4.55 2.93
CA TYR A 71 -10.23 4.33 2.31
C TYR A 71 -10.11 4.19 0.79
N ARG A 72 -9.29 5.03 0.14
CA ARG A 72 -8.94 4.86 -1.27
C ARG A 72 -8.45 3.45 -1.58
N LYS A 73 -7.55 2.92 -0.76
CA LYS A 73 -7.05 1.53 -0.92
C LYS A 73 -8.15 0.47 -0.78
N SER A 74 -9.15 0.72 0.09
CA SER A 74 -10.32 -0.16 0.21
C SER A 74 -11.17 -0.13 -1.04
N VAL A 75 -11.51 1.07 -1.55
CA VAL A 75 -12.31 1.24 -2.78
C VAL A 75 -11.64 0.58 -3.99
N ILE A 76 -10.31 0.67 -4.12
CA ILE A 76 -9.56 -0.06 -5.18
C ILE A 76 -9.74 -1.57 -5.07
N ARG A 77 -9.77 -2.13 -3.85
CA ARG A 77 -10.05 -3.57 -3.64
C ARG A 77 -11.49 -3.91 -4.03
N ASP A 78 -12.44 -3.04 -3.71
CA ASP A 78 -13.84 -3.24 -4.05
C ASP A 78 -14.05 -3.19 -5.58
N ILE A 79 -13.39 -2.26 -6.28
CA ILE A 79 -13.33 -2.23 -7.75
C ILE A 79 -12.77 -3.54 -8.30
N THR A 80 -11.67 -4.04 -7.75
CA THR A 80 -11.07 -5.32 -8.18
C THR A 80 -12.02 -6.49 -7.94
N SER A 81 -12.68 -6.51 -6.78
CA SER A 81 -13.69 -7.53 -6.45
C SER A 81 -14.87 -7.47 -7.41
N GLN A 82 -15.31 -6.27 -7.77
CA GLN A 82 -16.40 -6.07 -8.72
C GLN A 82 -16.00 -6.49 -10.15
N LYS A 83 -14.79 -6.16 -10.59
CA LYS A 83 -14.24 -6.66 -11.85
C LYS A 83 -14.30 -8.19 -11.91
N ASN A 84 -13.83 -8.85 -10.87
CA ASN A 84 -13.85 -10.32 -10.78
C ASN A 84 -15.29 -10.90 -10.80
N ARG A 85 -16.27 -10.20 -10.22
CA ARG A 85 -17.69 -10.60 -10.27
C ARG A 85 -18.25 -10.52 -11.69
N VAL A 86 -17.98 -9.42 -12.41
CA VAL A 86 -18.39 -9.25 -13.81
C VAL A 86 -17.74 -10.33 -14.68
N GLU A 87 -16.44 -10.55 -14.54
CA GLU A 87 -15.72 -11.57 -15.30
C GLU A 87 -16.28 -12.97 -15.03
N LYS A 88 -16.47 -13.34 -13.77
CA LYS A 88 -17.07 -14.62 -13.40
C LYS A 88 -18.47 -14.79 -13.96
N PHE A 89 -19.29 -13.75 -13.95
CA PHE A 89 -20.63 -13.77 -14.54
C PHE A 89 -20.55 -13.98 -16.05
N LEU A 90 -19.71 -13.27 -16.77
CA LEU A 90 -19.52 -13.44 -18.21
C LEU A 90 -19.06 -14.86 -18.54
N GLN A 91 -18.06 -15.39 -17.82
CA GLN A 91 -17.58 -16.76 -18.01
C GLN A 91 -18.67 -17.82 -17.77
N SER A 92 -19.48 -17.65 -16.72
CA SER A 92 -20.59 -18.57 -16.43
C SER A 92 -21.73 -18.50 -17.46
N SER A 93 -21.81 -17.39 -18.21
CA SER A 93 -22.75 -17.18 -19.30
C SER A 93 -22.17 -17.53 -20.68
N GLY A 94 -20.99 -18.16 -20.74
CA GLY A 94 -20.36 -18.60 -21.99
C GLY A 94 -19.42 -17.60 -22.66
N PHE A 95 -19.17 -16.44 -22.05
CA PHE A 95 -18.30 -15.40 -22.59
C PHE A 95 -16.92 -15.42 -21.93
N ARG A 96 -15.86 -15.80 -22.64
CA ARG A 96 -14.49 -15.90 -22.13
C ARG A 96 -13.59 -14.79 -22.63
N LEU A 97 -13.99 -13.53 -22.46
CA LEU A 97 -13.28 -12.34 -22.94
C LEU A 97 -11.84 -12.24 -22.44
N SER A 98 -11.58 -12.56 -21.17
CA SER A 98 -10.24 -12.46 -20.55
C SER A 98 -9.20 -13.41 -21.14
N SER A 99 -9.60 -14.44 -21.91
CA SER A 99 -8.66 -15.31 -22.62
C SER A 99 -7.95 -14.58 -23.77
N PHE A 100 -8.55 -13.54 -24.33
CA PHE A 100 -8.06 -12.85 -25.54
C PHE A 100 -7.88 -11.34 -25.34
N ILE A 101 -8.56 -10.76 -24.35
CA ILE A 101 -8.50 -9.33 -23.99
C ILE A 101 -7.90 -9.22 -22.59
N SER A 102 -6.73 -8.61 -22.48
CA SER A 102 -5.99 -8.49 -21.21
C SER A 102 -6.71 -7.64 -20.15
N ASP A 103 -7.48 -6.64 -20.56
CA ASP A 103 -8.35 -5.85 -19.67
C ASP A 103 -9.74 -5.73 -20.30
N ILE A 104 -10.69 -6.53 -19.79
CA ILE A 104 -12.08 -6.51 -20.23
C ILE A 104 -12.83 -5.22 -19.86
N PHE A 105 -12.27 -4.39 -18.96
CA PHE A 105 -12.79 -3.07 -18.60
C PHE A 105 -12.08 -1.94 -19.36
N GLY A 106 -11.10 -2.25 -20.19
CA GLY A 106 -10.50 -1.34 -21.15
C GLY A 106 -11.46 -1.05 -22.32
N ALA A 107 -11.07 -0.15 -23.22
CA ALA A 107 -11.97 0.38 -24.23
C ALA A 107 -12.68 -0.69 -25.08
N SER A 108 -11.94 -1.70 -25.63
CA SER A 108 -12.54 -2.76 -26.44
C SER A 108 -13.45 -3.69 -25.62
N GLY A 109 -12.96 -4.15 -24.46
CA GLY A 109 -13.75 -5.02 -23.60
C GLY A 109 -15.02 -4.37 -23.07
N ARG A 110 -14.93 -3.08 -22.68
CA ARG A 110 -16.09 -2.29 -22.25
C ARG A 110 -17.14 -2.14 -23.36
N ASN A 111 -16.71 -1.84 -24.59
CA ASN A 111 -17.63 -1.75 -25.73
C ASN A 111 -18.36 -3.07 -25.98
N ILE A 112 -17.66 -4.21 -25.89
CA ILE A 112 -18.29 -5.54 -26.02
C ILE A 112 -19.30 -5.75 -24.88
N ILE A 113 -18.95 -5.45 -23.63
CA ILE A 113 -19.86 -5.60 -22.49
C ILE A 113 -21.11 -4.74 -22.68
N LEU A 114 -20.97 -3.49 -23.12
CA LEU A 114 -22.10 -2.58 -23.41
C LEU A 114 -23.00 -3.15 -24.50
N HIS A 115 -22.43 -3.64 -25.60
CA HIS A 115 -23.18 -4.28 -26.68
C HIS A 115 -23.94 -5.53 -26.16
N LEU A 116 -23.31 -6.37 -25.37
CA LEU A 116 -23.95 -7.54 -24.76
C LEU A 116 -25.08 -7.18 -23.79
N MET A 117 -24.99 -6.06 -23.09
CA MET A 117 -26.06 -5.57 -22.22
C MET A 117 -27.31 -5.11 -22.99
N GLU A 118 -27.13 -4.67 -24.24
CA GLU A 118 -28.23 -4.21 -25.09
C GLU A 118 -28.81 -5.37 -25.91
N HIS A 119 -27.97 -6.10 -26.62
CA HIS A 119 -28.38 -7.08 -27.63
C HIS A 119 -28.34 -8.53 -27.15
N GLY A 120 -27.60 -8.84 -26.07
CA GLY A 120 -27.47 -10.18 -25.50
C GLY A 120 -26.56 -11.12 -26.27
N GLN A 121 -26.16 -10.77 -27.47
CA GLN A 121 -25.24 -11.50 -28.36
C GLN A 121 -24.43 -10.51 -29.18
N ILE A 122 -23.36 -10.98 -29.81
CA ILE A 122 -22.53 -10.12 -30.66
C ILE A 122 -22.12 -10.91 -31.90
N ASP A 123 -22.37 -10.33 -33.07
CA ASP A 123 -21.92 -10.84 -34.36
C ASP A 123 -20.54 -10.29 -34.73
N ARG A 124 -20.01 -10.71 -35.89
CA ARG A 124 -18.69 -10.31 -36.36
C ARG A 124 -18.59 -8.79 -36.61
N ASP A 125 -19.60 -8.19 -37.22
CA ASP A 125 -19.57 -6.77 -37.62
C ASP A 125 -19.67 -5.87 -36.39
N ALA A 126 -20.54 -6.20 -35.47
CA ALA A 126 -20.64 -5.52 -34.19
C ALA A 126 -19.36 -5.69 -33.36
N LEU A 127 -18.75 -6.89 -33.34
CA LEU A 127 -17.49 -7.14 -32.66
C LEU A 127 -16.38 -6.29 -33.27
N ASP A 128 -16.26 -6.22 -34.61
CA ASP A 128 -15.25 -5.39 -35.29
C ASP A 128 -15.37 -3.91 -34.90
N SER A 129 -16.60 -3.40 -34.81
CA SER A 129 -16.85 -2.02 -34.36
C SER A 129 -16.45 -1.77 -32.90
N CYS A 130 -16.53 -2.77 -32.04
CA CYS A 130 -16.16 -2.66 -30.62
C CYS A 130 -14.63 -2.72 -30.39
N LEU A 131 -13.88 -3.34 -31.32
CA LEU A 131 -12.44 -3.58 -31.16
C LEU A 131 -11.60 -2.39 -31.62
N LYS A 132 -10.54 -2.09 -30.85
CA LYS A 132 -9.47 -1.17 -31.26
C LYS A 132 -8.37 -1.91 -32.02
N THR A 133 -7.56 -1.15 -32.78
CA THR A 133 -6.56 -1.65 -33.76
C THR A 133 -5.72 -2.84 -33.27
N LYS A 134 -5.24 -2.82 -32.03
CA LYS A 134 -4.40 -3.91 -31.49
C LYS A 134 -5.14 -5.23 -31.26
N THR A 135 -6.43 -5.17 -30.93
CA THR A 135 -7.26 -6.36 -30.64
C THR A 135 -7.96 -6.88 -31.91
N ARG A 136 -8.10 -6.04 -32.93
CA ARG A 136 -8.75 -6.36 -34.20
C ARG A 136 -8.07 -7.51 -34.96
N ASN A 137 -6.74 -7.64 -34.85
CA ASN A 137 -5.99 -8.73 -35.48
C ASN A 137 -6.35 -10.13 -34.94
N ARG A 138 -7.08 -10.20 -33.84
CA ARG A 138 -7.50 -11.44 -33.18
C ARG A 138 -9.03 -11.61 -33.16
N ILE A 139 -9.73 -10.96 -34.10
CA ILE A 139 -11.20 -10.91 -34.14
C ILE A 139 -11.83 -12.31 -34.17
N ASP A 140 -11.27 -13.23 -34.97
CA ASP A 140 -11.81 -14.59 -35.11
C ASP A 140 -11.70 -15.41 -33.80
N GLU A 141 -10.58 -15.26 -33.08
CA GLU A 141 -10.39 -15.88 -31.78
C GLU A 141 -11.34 -15.29 -30.73
N ILE A 142 -11.53 -13.97 -30.74
CA ILE A 142 -12.44 -13.28 -29.82
C ILE A 142 -13.88 -13.67 -30.13
N LEU A 143 -14.28 -13.75 -31.41
CA LEU A 143 -15.62 -14.15 -31.81
C LEU A 143 -15.96 -15.55 -31.30
N MET A 144 -15.03 -16.50 -31.36
CA MET A 144 -15.22 -17.85 -30.78
C MET A 144 -15.42 -17.79 -29.24
N SER A 145 -14.84 -16.81 -28.56
CA SER A 145 -14.94 -16.67 -27.11
C SER A 145 -16.22 -15.98 -26.62
N VAL A 146 -16.97 -15.37 -27.54
CA VAL A 146 -18.22 -14.63 -27.26
C VAL A 146 -19.44 -15.22 -27.98
N ASN A 147 -19.36 -16.51 -28.35
CA ASN A 147 -20.43 -17.23 -29.04
C ASN A 147 -21.53 -17.73 -28.07
N GLY A 148 -22.02 -16.84 -27.23
CA GLY A 148 -23.11 -17.10 -26.28
C GLY A 148 -24.28 -16.15 -26.51
N THR A 149 -25.40 -16.40 -25.82
CA THR A 149 -26.57 -15.52 -25.80
C THR A 149 -27.00 -15.28 -24.37
N LEU A 150 -27.12 -14.00 -23.97
CA LEU A 150 -27.64 -13.60 -22.67
C LEU A 150 -29.17 -13.53 -22.73
N SER A 151 -29.83 -14.15 -21.76
CA SER A 151 -31.26 -13.94 -21.52
C SER A 151 -31.54 -12.50 -21.05
N GLU A 152 -32.79 -12.06 -21.10
CA GLU A 152 -33.21 -10.74 -20.58
C GLU A 152 -32.83 -10.56 -19.10
N HIS A 153 -32.98 -11.62 -18.30
CA HIS A 153 -32.57 -11.61 -16.89
C HIS A 153 -31.06 -11.42 -16.75
N GLN A 154 -30.24 -12.11 -17.56
CA GLN A 154 -28.80 -11.99 -17.55
C GLN A 154 -28.32 -10.61 -18.00
N LYS A 155 -28.96 -10.02 -19.03
CA LYS A 155 -28.70 -8.65 -19.46
C LYS A 155 -28.97 -7.65 -18.33
N SER A 156 -30.12 -7.79 -17.66
CA SER A 156 -30.49 -6.93 -16.53
C SER A 156 -29.49 -7.07 -15.37
N PHE A 157 -29.07 -8.29 -15.07
CA PHE A 157 -28.09 -8.55 -14.01
C PHE A 157 -26.70 -7.96 -14.35
N LEU A 158 -26.25 -8.11 -15.61
CA LEU A 158 -25.01 -7.49 -16.08
C LEU A 158 -25.05 -5.96 -15.98
N LYS A 159 -26.18 -5.32 -16.29
CA LYS A 159 -26.40 -3.89 -16.11
C LYS A 159 -26.23 -3.45 -14.66
N ILE A 160 -26.77 -4.22 -13.71
CA ILE A 160 -26.60 -3.96 -12.27
C ILE A 160 -25.14 -4.04 -11.86
N LEU A 161 -24.43 -5.09 -12.31
CA LEU A 161 -23.01 -5.26 -12.01
C LEU A 161 -22.14 -4.13 -12.56
N MET A 162 -22.42 -3.69 -13.80
CA MET A 162 -21.69 -2.61 -14.45
C MET A 162 -21.99 -1.25 -13.81
N LYS A 163 -23.24 -0.98 -13.46
CA LYS A 163 -23.62 0.25 -12.72
C LYS A 163 -22.87 0.37 -11.40
N HIS A 164 -22.77 -0.73 -10.65
CA HIS A 164 -22.00 -0.73 -9.41
C HIS A 164 -20.50 -0.48 -9.66
N TYR A 165 -19.92 -1.09 -10.70
CA TYR A 165 -18.52 -0.83 -11.08
C TYR A 165 -18.30 0.65 -11.41
N ASP A 166 -19.19 1.26 -12.20
CA ASP A 166 -19.08 2.67 -12.58
C ASP A 166 -19.20 3.60 -11.38
N SER A 167 -20.15 3.35 -10.47
CA SER A 167 -20.29 4.09 -9.22
C SER A 167 -19.02 4.02 -8.34
N LEU A 168 -18.38 2.85 -8.23
CA LEU A 168 -17.12 2.72 -7.49
C LEU A 168 -15.99 3.52 -8.17
N LYS A 169 -15.98 3.61 -9.49
CA LYS A 169 -15.00 4.42 -10.25
C LYS A 169 -15.20 5.91 -10.04
N GLU A 170 -16.43 6.37 -10.05
CA GLU A 170 -16.78 7.77 -9.75
C GLU A 170 -16.35 8.13 -8.33
N HIS A 171 -16.69 7.29 -7.35
CA HIS A 171 -16.30 7.46 -5.97
C HIS A 171 -14.78 7.49 -5.77
N LEU A 172 -14.03 6.62 -6.49
CA LEU A 172 -12.58 6.68 -6.47
C LEU A 172 -12.05 8.02 -6.99
N ASN A 173 -12.63 8.56 -8.07
CA ASN A 173 -12.23 9.86 -8.63
C ASN A 173 -12.48 11.01 -7.64
N GLU A 174 -13.58 10.97 -6.88
CA GLU A 174 -13.87 11.96 -5.84
C GLU A 174 -12.83 11.92 -4.73
N ILE A 175 -12.48 10.72 -4.27
CA ILE A 175 -11.44 10.52 -3.24
C ILE A 175 -10.08 11.03 -3.76
N GLU A 176 -9.73 10.74 -5.01
CA GLU A 176 -8.45 11.17 -5.60
C GLU A 176 -8.35 12.69 -5.70
N LYS A 177 -9.43 13.40 -6.03
CA LYS A 177 -9.46 14.86 -6.00
C LYS A 177 -9.24 15.43 -4.59
N GLY A 178 -9.93 14.89 -3.58
CA GLY A 178 -9.72 15.30 -2.18
C GLY A 178 -8.28 15.06 -1.72
N LEU A 179 -7.68 13.94 -2.10
CA LEU A 179 -6.29 13.65 -1.79
C LEU A 179 -5.30 14.61 -2.47
N GLU A 180 -5.58 15.07 -3.69
CA GLU A 180 -4.75 16.07 -4.38
C GLU A 180 -4.76 17.42 -3.65
N GLU A 181 -5.92 17.85 -3.18
CA GLU A 181 -6.06 19.09 -2.38
C GLU A 181 -5.31 18.99 -1.05
N ASP A 182 -5.45 17.88 -0.34
CA ASP A 182 -4.76 17.64 0.93
C ASP A 182 -3.23 17.55 0.78
N MET A 183 -2.76 17.12 -0.39
CA MET A 183 -1.33 16.97 -0.68
C MET A 183 -0.62 18.23 -1.11
N ALA A 184 -1.32 19.26 -1.53
CA ALA A 184 -0.73 20.50 -2.04
C ALA A 184 0.33 21.11 -1.09
N PRO A 185 0.16 21.13 0.26
CA PRO A 185 1.18 21.64 1.18
C PRO A 185 2.44 20.78 1.29
N PHE A 186 2.41 19.55 0.82
CA PHE A 186 3.51 18.57 0.91
C PHE A 186 4.23 18.36 -0.42
N ALA A 187 4.03 19.26 -1.40
CA ALA A 187 4.58 19.13 -2.74
C ALA A 187 6.10 18.90 -2.77
N LEU A 188 6.85 19.59 -1.91
CA LEU A 188 8.31 19.43 -1.80
C LEU A 188 8.69 18.02 -1.33
N GLN A 189 7.99 17.48 -0.33
CA GLN A 189 8.26 16.14 0.19
C GLN A 189 7.82 15.06 -0.81
N VAL A 190 6.76 15.32 -1.57
CA VAL A 190 6.34 14.45 -2.68
C VAL A 190 7.42 14.40 -3.75
N GLU A 191 7.98 15.54 -4.15
CA GLU A 191 9.10 15.61 -5.10
C GLU A 191 10.32 14.86 -4.57
N GLN A 192 10.70 15.10 -3.31
CA GLN A 192 11.80 14.39 -2.67
C GLN A 192 11.61 12.88 -2.74
N LEU A 193 10.48 12.34 -2.32
CA LEU A 193 10.23 10.91 -2.32
C LEU A 193 10.16 10.34 -3.74
N SER A 194 9.58 11.07 -4.68
CA SER A 194 9.48 10.67 -6.09
C SER A 194 10.82 10.65 -6.82
N SER A 195 11.87 11.26 -6.26
CA SER A 195 13.23 11.15 -6.78
C SER A 195 13.80 9.73 -6.65
N ILE A 196 13.24 8.90 -5.77
CA ILE A 196 13.57 7.48 -5.68
C ILE A 196 12.85 6.73 -6.80
N TYR A 197 13.59 6.07 -7.68
CA TYR A 197 12.98 5.23 -8.70
C TYR A 197 12.03 4.19 -8.11
N GLY A 198 10.82 4.11 -8.68
CA GLY A 198 9.77 3.19 -8.23
C GLY A 198 8.81 3.79 -7.20
N ILE A 199 9.04 5.01 -6.75
CA ILE A 199 8.08 5.78 -5.95
C ILE A 199 7.37 6.78 -6.86
N SER A 200 6.08 6.55 -7.11
CA SER A 200 5.22 7.49 -7.84
C SER A 200 4.69 8.58 -6.89
N THR A 201 4.14 9.64 -7.45
CA THR A 201 3.43 10.70 -6.68
C THR A 201 2.40 10.08 -5.73
N THR A 202 1.56 9.18 -6.21
CA THR A 202 0.56 8.47 -5.38
C THR A 202 1.22 7.66 -4.25
N ALA A 203 2.36 7.02 -4.51
CA ALA A 203 3.08 6.27 -3.47
C ALA A 203 3.73 7.22 -2.46
N SER A 204 4.26 8.38 -2.90
CA SER A 204 4.78 9.43 -2.02
C SER A 204 3.68 9.96 -1.08
N CYS A 205 2.50 10.26 -1.63
CA CYS A 205 1.33 10.67 -0.85
C CYS A 205 0.97 9.63 0.22
N ALA A 206 0.93 8.37 -0.16
CA ALA A 206 0.59 7.29 0.75
C ALA A 206 1.66 7.06 1.83
N ILE A 207 2.94 7.29 1.53
CA ILE A 207 4.03 7.27 2.52
C ILE A 207 3.85 8.41 3.52
N ILE A 208 3.66 9.64 3.04
CA ILE A 208 3.46 10.84 3.89
C ILE A 208 2.22 10.66 4.77
N ALA A 209 1.13 10.12 4.24
CA ALA A 209 -0.07 9.81 5.01
C ALA A 209 0.20 8.87 6.20
N GLU A 210 1.13 7.92 6.06
CA GLU A 210 1.43 6.93 7.11
C GLU A 210 2.48 7.41 8.10
N ILE A 211 3.52 8.11 7.68
CA ILE A 211 4.65 8.48 8.56
C ILE A 211 4.72 9.98 8.89
N GLY A 212 3.95 10.83 8.19
CA GLY A 212 4.09 12.28 8.26
C GLY A 212 5.36 12.77 7.56
N ILE A 213 5.66 14.03 7.74
CA ILE A 213 6.88 14.68 7.22
C ILE A 213 7.88 14.97 8.34
N ASP A 214 7.40 15.13 9.58
CA ASP A 214 8.24 15.31 10.74
C ASP A 214 8.81 14.00 11.23
N MET A 215 10.13 13.90 11.30
CA MET A 215 10.86 12.72 11.75
C MET A 215 11.28 12.77 13.22
N GLU A 216 11.03 13.85 13.93
CA GLU A 216 11.40 13.99 15.36
C GLU A 216 10.71 12.95 16.28
N PRO A 217 9.46 12.51 16.03
CA PRO A 217 8.83 11.44 16.81
C PRO A 217 9.59 10.12 16.75
N PHE A 218 10.39 9.93 15.70
CA PHE A 218 11.23 8.74 15.54
C PHE A 218 12.69 9.09 15.84
N LYS A 219 13.16 8.76 17.03
CA LYS A 219 14.54 9.06 17.48
C LYS A 219 15.61 8.56 16.49
N THR A 220 15.40 7.42 15.86
CA THR A 220 16.31 6.83 14.86
C THR A 220 15.56 6.16 13.72
N ALA A 221 16.26 5.88 12.62
CA ALA A 221 15.73 5.10 11.50
C ALA A 221 15.31 3.67 11.91
N GLU A 222 15.94 3.09 12.94
CA GLU A 222 15.57 1.77 13.47
C GLU A 222 14.21 1.82 14.18
N HIS A 223 13.87 2.93 14.85
CA HIS A 223 12.58 3.09 15.51
C HIS A 223 11.44 3.11 14.48
N ILE A 224 11.53 3.89 13.41
CA ILE A 224 10.51 3.89 12.35
C ILE A 224 10.43 2.53 11.64
N CYS A 225 11.57 1.84 11.42
CA CYS A 225 11.57 0.49 10.85
C CYS A 225 10.90 -0.55 11.77
N SER A 226 11.06 -0.41 13.08
CA SER A 226 10.40 -1.26 14.07
C SER A 226 8.89 -1.00 14.10
N TRP A 227 8.50 0.28 14.10
CA TRP A 227 7.10 0.71 14.02
C TRP A 227 6.42 0.21 12.75
N ALA A 228 7.10 0.26 11.61
CA ALA A 228 6.61 -0.26 10.33
C ALA A 228 6.56 -1.80 10.27
N GLY A 229 7.10 -2.51 11.26
CA GLY A 229 7.17 -3.98 11.26
C GLY A 229 8.11 -4.55 10.20
N LEU A 230 9.20 -3.83 9.90
CA LEU A 230 10.24 -4.24 8.95
C LEU A 230 11.51 -4.75 9.65
N CYS A 231 11.55 -4.71 10.97
CA CYS A 231 12.65 -5.28 11.76
C CYS A 231 12.47 -6.78 11.95
N PRO A 232 13.56 -7.57 11.93
CA PRO A 232 13.50 -8.98 12.30
C PRO A 232 13.04 -9.12 13.76
N GLY A 233 12.10 -10.03 14.00
CA GLY A 233 11.67 -10.36 15.36
C GLY A 233 12.79 -11.08 16.10
N ASN A 234 13.03 -10.65 17.34
CA ASN A 234 13.97 -11.30 18.25
C ASN A 234 13.21 -12.30 19.13
N ASN A 235 12.91 -13.47 18.56
CA ASN A 235 12.20 -14.52 19.27
C ASN A 235 13.18 -15.67 19.51
N GLU A 236 14.02 -15.45 20.50
CA GLU A 236 15.09 -16.38 20.90
C GLU A 236 14.89 -16.75 22.38
N SER A 237 15.06 -18.00 22.73
CA SER A 237 14.98 -18.49 24.11
C SER A 237 16.01 -19.55 24.30
N ALA A 238 16.87 -19.40 25.31
CA ALA A 238 17.98 -20.33 25.65
C ALA A 238 18.88 -20.65 24.44
N GLY A 239 19.27 -19.61 23.65
CA GLY A 239 20.12 -19.77 22.48
C GLY A 239 19.45 -20.39 21.25
N LYS A 240 18.17 -20.78 21.35
CA LYS A 240 17.41 -21.36 20.24
C LYS A 240 16.47 -20.31 19.62
N ARG A 241 16.64 -20.04 18.32
CA ARG A 241 15.82 -19.12 17.56
C ARG A 241 14.46 -19.76 17.22
N LYS A 242 13.38 -19.27 17.86
CA LYS A 242 12.02 -19.81 17.69
C LYS A 242 11.33 -19.30 16.42
N SER A 243 11.66 -18.10 15.92
CA SER A 243 11.05 -17.53 14.72
C SER A 243 12.00 -16.57 14.01
N THR A 244 11.92 -16.54 12.67
CA THR A 244 12.61 -15.57 11.81
C THR A 244 11.63 -14.53 11.23
N SER A 245 10.38 -14.51 11.71
CA SER A 245 9.38 -13.55 11.24
C SER A 245 9.75 -12.14 11.68
N VAL A 246 9.33 -11.17 10.89
CA VAL A 246 9.44 -9.74 11.25
C VAL A 246 8.42 -9.38 12.33
N THR A 247 8.72 -8.32 13.09
CA THR A 247 7.81 -7.78 14.10
C THR A 247 6.45 -7.38 13.49
N LYS A 248 5.40 -7.41 14.31
CA LYS A 248 4.11 -6.81 13.94
C LYS A 248 4.26 -5.29 13.98
N GLY A 249 3.78 -4.60 12.96
CA GLY A 249 3.84 -3.15 12.84
C GLY A 249 2.73 -2.65 11.92
N ASN A 250 2.86 -1.44 11.40
CA ASN A 250 1.88 -0.85 10.49
C ASN A 250 1.82 -1.63 9.15
N PRO A 251 0.69 -2.33 8.85
CA PRO A 251 0.59 -3.15 7.65
C PRO A 251 0.49 -2.33 6.36
N TYR A 252 0.01 -1.09 6.43
CA TYR A 252 -0.18 -0.23 5.26
C TYR A 252 1.16 0.21 4.69
N ILE A 253 2.02 0.83 5.51
CA ILE A 253 3.36 1.24 5.08
C ILE A 253 4.22 0.05 4.66
N LYS A 254 4.14 -1.06 5.41
CA LYS A 254 4.87 -2.28 5.10
C LYS A 254 4.51 -2.85 3.74
N SER A 255 3.21 -3.00 3.43
CA SER A 255 2.77 -3.54 2.13
C SER A 255 3.22 -2.64 0.99
N MET A 256 3.04 -1.32 1.14
CA MET A 256 3.42 -0.33 0.14
C MET A 256 4.93 -0.34 -0.13
N LEU A 257 5.76 -0.32 0.90
CA LEU A 257 7.21 -0.39 0.73
C LEU A 257 7.66 -1.71 0.10
N CYS A 258 6.97 -2.83 0.36
CA CYS A 258 7.23 -4.09 -0.32
C CYS A 258 6.83 -4.04 -1.80
N GLU A 259 5.72 -3.40 -2.16
CA GLU A 259 5.29 -3.18 -3.55
C GLU A 259 6.32 -2.33 -4.30
N ILE A 260 6.76 -1.21 -3.72
CA ILE A 260 7.83 -0.36 -4.27
C ILE A 260 9.14 -1.15 -4.41
N ALA A 261 9.48 -1.96 -3.41
CA ALA A 261 10.69 -2.79 -3.45
C ALA A 261 10.65 -3.81 -4.60
N TRP A 262 9.49 -4.35 -4.97
CA TRP A 262 9.34 -5.21 -6.15
C TRP A 262 9.59 -4.44 -7.45
N VAL A 263 9.08 -3.22 -7.58
CA VAL A 263 9.32 -2.35 -8.75
C VAL A 263 10.81 -2.06 -8.90
N ILE A 264 11.48 -1.68 -7.81
CA ILE A 264 12.92 -1.40 -7.79
C ILE A 264 13.74 -2.66 -8.13
N ALA A 265 13.37 -3.82 -7.59
CA ALA A 265 14.05 -5.08 -7.85
C ALA A 265 14.00 -5.49 -9.33
N GLY A 266 12.96 -5.08 -10.06
CA GLY A 266 12.80 -5.32 -11.50
C GLY A 266 13.67 -4.44 -12.39
N LYS A 267 14.10 -3.26 -11.93
CA LYS A 267 14.95 -2.35 -12.71
C LYS A 267 16.42 -2.77 -12.60
N ARG A 268 17.01 -3.17 -13.72
CA ARG A 268 18.44 -3.51 -13.77
C ARG A 268 19.31 -2.25 -13.65
N ASN A 269 20.58 -2.44 -13.29
CA ASN A 269 21.62 -1.39 -13.25
C ASN A 269 21.38 -0.22 -12.28
N THR A 270 20.66 -0.46 -11.17
CA THR A 270 20.56 0.48 -10.06
C THR A 270 21.18 -0.11 -8.80
N TYR A 271 21.69 0.74 -7.91
CA TYR A 271 22.28 0.31 -6.64
C TYR A 271 21.33 -0.53 -5.80
N LEU A 272 20.07 -0.08 -5.66
CA LEU A 272 19.06 -0.78 -4.84
C LEU A 272 18.69 -2.13 -5.44
N SER A 273 18.58 -2.23 -6.77
CA SER A 273 18.35 -3.50 -7.45
C SER A 273 19.52 -4.47 -7.28
N ALA A 274 20.76 -4.00 -7.49
CA ALA A 274 21.96 -4.81 -7.27
C ALA A 274 22.06 -5.32 -5.84
N TRP A 275 21.73 -4.48 -4.85
CA TRP A 275 21.68 -4.84 -3.45
C TRP A 275 20.61 -5.93 -3.18
N TYR A 276 19.41 -5.81 -3.77
CA TYR A 276 18.36 -6.82 -3.69
C TYR A 276 18.82 -8.18 -4.21
N TRP A 277 19.41 -8.21 -5.41
CA TRP A 277 19.83 -9.46 -6.04
C TRP A 277 20.90 -10.18 -5.23
N ARG A 278 21.86 -9.43 -4.66
CA ARG A 278 22.87 -9.99 -3.74
C ARG A 278 22.25 -10.65 -2.50
N ILE A 279 21.24 -10.03 -1.90
CA ILE A 279 20.55 -10.61 -0.72
C ILE A 279 19.68 -11.79 -1.13
N LYS A 280 19.01 -11.71 -2.29
CA LYS A 280 18.15 -12.78 -2.82
C LYS A 280 18.92 -14.09 -2.99
N GLN A 281 20.15 -14.05 -3.54
CA GLN A 281 21.00 -15.23 -3.70
C GLN A 281 21.27 -15.95 -2.37
N LYS A 282 21.45 -15.17 -1.28
CA LYS A 282 21.79 -15.73 0.05
C LYS A 282 20.58 -16.11 0.89
N LYS A 283 19.46 -15.39 0.79
CA LYS A 283 18.33 -15.48 1.74
C LYS A 283 16.95 -15.72 1.09
N GLY A 284 16.90 -15.80 -0.24
CA GLY A 284 15.67 -15.98 -1.01
C GLY A 284 14.85 -14.68 -1.21
N ALA A 285 13.93 -14.70 -2.19
CA ALA A 285 13.22 -13.52 -2.67
C ALA A 285 12.38 -12.82 -1.59
N LYS A 286 11.58 -13.57 -0.82
CA LYS A 286 10.69 -12.99 0.20
C LYS A 286 11.45 -12.21 1.28
N LYS A 287 12.58 -12.76 1.76
CA LYS A 287 13.41 -12.08 2.76
C LYS A 287 14.15 -10.88 2.17
N ALA A 288 14.60 -10.97 0.92
CA ALA A 288 15.29 -9.89 0.21
C ALA A 288 14.37 -8.68 -0.04
N ILE A 289 13.08 -8.90 -0.40
CA ILE A 289 12.10 -7.80 -0.57
C ILE A 289 11.87 -7.06 0.74
N VAL A 290 11.63 -7.77 1.84
CA VAL A 290 11.42 -7.14 3.15
C VAL A 290 12.68 -6.37 3.60
N ALA A 291 13.86 -6.91 3.33
CA ALA A 291 15.13 -6.23 3.63
C ALA A 291 15.32 -4.97 2.76
N LEU A 292 14.92 -5.00 1.47
CA LEU A 292 14.93 -3.82 0.59
C LEU A 292 13.90 -2.79 1.05
N ALA A 293 12.69 -3.20 1.42
CA ALA A 293 11.66 -2.33 1.99
C ALA A 293 12.14 -1.60 3.25
N ARG A 294 12.84 -2.33 4.15
CA ARG A 294 13.50 -1.69 5.32
C ARG A 294 14.56 -0.68 4.90
N LYS A 295 15.40 -1.01 3.93
CA LYS A 295 16.45 -0.12 3.44
C LYS A 295 15.84 1.15 2.83
N LEU A 296 14.74 1.01 2.07
CA LEU A 296 13.99 2.15 1.54
C LEU A 296 13.46 3.06 2.64
N LEU A 297 12.87 2.48 3.70
CA LEU A 297 12.35 3.28 4.80
C LEU A 297 13.46 4.05 5.53
N VAL A 298 14.65 3.48 5.68
CA VAL A 298 15.83 4.18 6.22
C VAL A 298 16.23 5.35 5.32
N ILE A 299 16.23 5.17 4.01
CA ILE A 299 16.54 6.24 3.03
C ILE A 299 15.49 7.34 3.13
N ILE A 300 14.21 6.99 3.10
CA ILE A 300 13.08 7.93 3.21
C ILE A 300 13.17 8.75 4.51
N TYR A 301 13.41 8.08 5.65
CA TYR A 301 13.63 8.75 6.93
C TYR A 301 14.76 9.79 6.87
N THR A 302 15.90 9.41 6.29
CA THR A 302 17.06 10.30 6.17
C THR A 302 16.76 11.48 5.26
N MET A 303 16.12 11.24 4.11
CA MET A 303 15.75 12.28 3.17
C MET A 303 14.78 13.29 3.76
N LEU A 304 13.70 12.82 4.44
CA LEU A 304 12.73 13.72 5.10
C LEU A 304 13.37 14.51 6.25
N LYS A 305 14.25 13.88 7.03
CA LYS A 305 14.94 14.54 8.14
C LYS A 305 15.95 15.59 7.67
N GLN A 306 16.61 15.38 6.53
CA GLN A 306 17.65 16.29 6.01
C GLN A 306 17.13 17.24 4.92
N GLY A 307 15.93 17.06 4.42
CA GLY A 307 15.38 17.85 3.32
C GLY A 307 16.09 17.62 1.97
N THR A 308 16.68 16.43 1.73
CA THR A 308 17.51 16.15 0.55
C THR A 308 16.80 15.27 -0.47
N LEU A 309 17.19 15.38 -1.73
CA LEU A 309 16.80 14.45 -2.80
C LEU A 309 17.58 13.14 -2.71
N PHE A 310 17.08 12.09 -3.36
CA PHE A 310 17.78 10.82 -3.46
C PHE A 310 18.91 10.94 -4.49
N ASP A 311 20.14 10.72 -4.02
CA ASP A 311 21.33 10.69 -4.87
C ASP A 311 21.94 9.28 -4.89
N GLU A 312 21.89 8.63 -6.04
CA GLU A 312 22.45 7.29 -6.26
C GLU A 312 23.98 7.33 -6.42
N SER A 313 24.56 8.47 -6.79
CA SER A 313 26.02 8.62 -7.03
C SER A 313 26.84 8.36 -5.76
N CYS A 314 26.32 8.74 -4.59
CA CYS A 314 26.92 8.44 -3.29
C CYS A 314 27.12 6.94 -3.05
N PHE A 315 26.28 6.10 -3.65
CA PHE A 315 26.38 4.65 -3.52
C PHE A 315 27.33 4.05 -4.56
N GLU A 316 27.44 4.64 -5.73
CA GLU A 316 28.38 4.22 -6.76
C GLU A 316 29.84 4.45 -6.34
N ALA A 317 30.12 5.59 -5.71
CA ALA A 317 31.44 5.89 -5.15
C ALA A 317 31.86 4.84 -4.09
N ARG A 318 30.93 4.44 -3.21
CA ARG A 318 31.17 3.37 -2.23
C ARG A 318 31.39 2.02 -2.87
N ARG A 319 30.73 1.71 -3.98
CA ARG A 319 30.89 0.48 -4.73
C ARG A 319 32.29 0.41 -5.36
N LYS A 320 32.73 1.46 -6.04
CA LYS A 320 34.07 1.55 -6.61
C LYS A 320 35.17 1.39 -5.57
N ASN A 321 35.00 2.03 -4.39
CA ASN A 321 35.94 1.90 -3.28
C ASN A 321 35.97 0.48 -2.67
N CYS A 322 34.85 -0.27 -2.70
CA CYS A 322 34.84 -1.66 -2.25
C CYS A 322 35.47 -2.61 -3.26
N GLU A 323 35.29 -2.36 -4.55
CA GLU A 323 35.92 -3.14 -5.65
C GLU A 323 37.44 -2.93 -5.65
N GLN A 324 37.91 -1.68 -5.42
CA GLN A 324 39.35 -1.36 -5.30
C GLN A 324 40.03 -1.95 -4.06
N LYS A 325 39.28 -2.27 -2.98
CA LYS A 325 39.82 -2.92 -1.77
C LYS A 325 39.85 -4.44 -1.86
N GLN A 326 39.31 -5.04 -2.93
CA GLN A 326 39.32 -6.48 -3.19
C GLN A 326 40.34 -6.89 -4.26
N LEU A 327 41.00 -5.92 -4.89
CA LEU A 327 42.18 -6.04 -5.71
C LEU A 327 43.44 -5.75 -4.86
#